data_e5f6108aa4992f722f8c86a417c226f0
#
_entry.id   e5f6108aa4992f722f8c86a417c226f0
#
_cell.length_a   1.000
_cell.length_b   1.000
_cell.length_c   1.000
_cell.angle_alpha   90.00
_cell.angle_beta   90.00
_cell.angle_gamma   90.00
#
_symmetry.space_group_name_H-M   'P 1'
#
loop_
_entity.id
_entity.type
_entity.pdbx_description
1 polymer ?
#
loop_
_entity_poly.entity_id
_entity_poly.type
_entity_poly.pdbx_seq_one_letter_code
_entity_poly.pdbx_strand_id
1 'polypeptide(L)'
;MEALQLNVNQSYLDNLVQRYFSTSLNGVTWDINEFRKHCCFNKSAEWVRRYVIIPFADEIDFDKGGWCLNPHGGKGKKQMIFAKSACEWMENNKRRIDWKGKV
;
A
#
# COMPACT_ATOMS: atom_id res chain seq x y z
N MET A 1 5.76 -37.68 5.85
CA MET A 1 4.39 -37.33 5.44
C MET A 1 4.09 -35.88 5.71
N GLU A 2 4.24 -35.50 6.95
CA GLU A 2 3.93 -34.14 7.34
C GLU A 2 4.79 -33.09 6.63
N ALA A 3 6.07 -33.41 6.42
CA ALA A 3 6.97 -32.50 5.72
C ALA A 3 6.49 -32.24 4.28
N LEU A 4 6.04 -33.28 3.61
CA LEU A 4 5.47 -33.11 2.26
C LEU A 4 4.19 -32.30 2.28
N GLN A 5 3.33 -32.58 3.26
CA GLN A 5 2.09 -31.81 3.40
C GLN A 5 2.39 -30.36 3.68
N LEU A 6 3.39 -30.08 4.52
CA LEU A 6 3.79 -28.72 4.80
C LEU A 6 4.27 -28.00 3.55
N ASN A 7 5.06 -28.68 2.72
CA ASN A 7 5.55 -28.07 1.49
C ASN A 7 4.43 -27.79 0.49
N VAL A 8 3.49 -28.72 0.36
CA VAL A 8 2.32 -28.53 -0.50
C VAL A 8 1.43 -27.44 0.07
N ASN A 9 1.23 -27.45 1.39
CA ASN A 9 0.34 -26.52 2.05
C ASN A 9 0.90 -25.10 2.11
N GLN A 10 2.21 -24.91 1.94
CA GLN A 10 2.81 -23.59 1.99
C GLN A 10 2.22 -22.68 0.91
N SER A 11 2.16 -23.13 -0.32
CA SER A 11 1.54 -22.35 -1.40
C SER A 11 0.06 -22.14 -1.16
N TYR A 12 -0.61 -23.16 -0.66
CA TYR A 12 -2.01 -23.07 -0.35
C TYR A 12 -2.28 -22.05 0.77
N LEU A 13 -1.48 -22.08 1.82
CA LEU A 13 -1.59 -21.14 2.93
C LEU A 13 -1.30 -19.72 2.46
N ASP A 14 -0.29 -19.53 1.60
CA ASP A 14 0.02 -18.21 1.04
C ASP A 14 -1.17 -17.67 0.27
N ASN A 15 -1.84 -18.51 -0.52
CA ASN A 15 -3.03 -18.13 -1.26
C ASN A 15 -4.19 -17.76 -0.33
N LEU A 16 -4.37 -18.50 0.74
CA LEU A 16 -5.41 -18.19 1.72
C LEU A 16 -5.15 -16.87 2.42
N VAL A 17 -3.91 -16.62 2.80
CA VAL A 17 -3.52 -15.34 3.42
C VAL A 17 -3.79 -14.19 2.48
N GLN A 18 -3.42 -14.34 1.20
CA GLN A 18 -3.68 -13.34 0.18
C GLN A 18 -5.18 -13.05 0.03
N ARG A 19 -5.99 -14.08 -0.02
CA ARG A 19 -7.44 -13.93 -0.14
C ARG A 19 -8.03 -13.24 1.09
N TYR A 20 -7.62 -13.67 2.26
CA TYR A 20 -8.08 -13.07 3.51
C TYR A 20 -7.73 -11.58 3.55
N PHE A 21 -6.49 -11.26 3.24
CA PHE A 21 -5.99 -9.89 3.24
C PHE A 21 -6.79 -9.03 2.26
N SER A 22 -6.96 -9.50 1.03
CA SER A 22 -7.73 -8.79 0.02
C SER A 22 -9.17 -8.57 0.46
N THR A 23 -9.79 -9.60 1.02
CA THR A 23 -11.18 -9.52 1.46
C THR A 23 -11.33 -8.56 2.63
N SER A 24 -10.40 -8.60 3.59
CA SER A 24 -10.49 -7.74 4.77
C SER A 24 -10.27 -6.27 4.44
N LEU A 25 -9.62 -5.97 3.31
CA LEU A 25 -9.38 -4.60 2.88
C LEU A 25 -10.40 -4.09 1.87
N ASN A 26 -11.37 -4.90 1.47
CA ASN A 26 -12.41 -4.46 0.55
C ASN A 26 -13.21 -3.30 1.17
N GLY A 27 -13.28 -2.20 0.44
CA GLY A 27 -14.04 -1.03 0.88
C GLY A 27 -13.37 -0.22 1.99
N VAL A 28 -12.16 -0.59 2.40
CA VAL A 28 -11.44 0.16 3.43
C VAL A 28 -10.70 1.32 2.80
N THR A 29 -10.82 2.49 3.42
CA THR A 29 -10.05 3.67 3.04
C THR A 29 -9.19 4.11 4.23
N TRP A 30 -8.04 4.66 3.93
CA TRP A 30 -7.09 5.15 4.92
C TRP A 30 -6.76 6.61 4.67
N ASP A 31 -6.46 7.33 5.73
CA ASP A 31 -5.74 8.59 5.60
C ASP A 31 -4.24 8.28 5.53
N ILE A 32 -3.42 9.31 5.39
CA ILE A 32 -1.98 9.11 5.27
C ILE A 32 -1.38 8.51 6.55
N ASN A 33 -1.96 8.79 7.70
CA ASN A 33 -1.48 8.24 8.96
C ASN A 33 -1.66 6.72 9.02
N GLU A 34 -2.81 6.24 8.59
CA GLU A 34 -3.05 4.80 8.55
C GLU A 34 -2.18 4.13 7.48
N PHE A 35 -2.08 4.76 6.31
CA PHE A 35 -1.26 4.23 5.21
C PHE A 35 0.19 4.05 5.64
N ARG A 36 0.80 5.05 6.29
CA ARG A 36 2.18 4.97 6.71
C ARG A 36 2.44 3.84 7.71
N LYS A 37 1.47 3.57 8.57
CA LYS A 37 1.59 2.48 9.56
C LYS A 37 1.52 1.11 8.90
N HIS A 38 0.62 0.93 7.96
CA HIS A 38 0.37 -0.36 7.35
C HIS A 38 1.30 -0.71 6.19
N CYS A 39 1.72 0.30 5.43
CA CYS A 39 2.45 0.05 4.18
C CYS A 39 3.83 0.70 4.12
N CYS A 40 4.18 1.57 5.06
CA CYS A 40 5.40 2.36 5.00
C CYS A 40 6.28 2.21 6.23
N PHE A 41 6.18 1.10 6.91
CA PHE A 41 7.04 0.78 8.07
C PHE A 41 7.01 1.88 9.14
N ASN A 42 5.84 2.49 9.31
CA ASN A 42 5.64 3.57 10.29
C ASN A 42 6.54 4.79 10.07
N LYS A 43 6.96 5.03 8.83
CA LYS A 43 7.68 6.24 8.48
C LYS A 43 6.77 7.45 8.70
N SER A 44 7.35 8.65 8.84
CA SER A 44 6.55 9.86 9.05
C SER A 44 5.66 10.16 7.84
N ALA A 45 4.60 10.92 8.06
CA ALA A 45 3.73 11.35 6.96
C ALA A 45 4.51 12.17 5.93
N GLU A 46 5.46 12.99 6.39
CA GLU A 46 6.31 13.77 5.49
C GLU A 46 7.16 12.87 4.61
N TRP A 47 7.72 11.80 5.19
CA TRP A 47 8.49 10.81 4.43
C TRP A 47 7.62 10.18 3.34
N VAL A 48 6.40 9.78 3.70
CA VAL A 48 5.47 9.15 2.74
C VAL A 48 5.17 10.10 1.60
N ARG A 49 4.89 11.35 1.90
CA ARG A 49 4.62 12.34 0.84
C ARG A 49 5.83 12.51 -0.06
N ARG A 50 7.02 12.60 0.51
CA ARG A 50 8.25 12.87 -0.26
C ARG A 50 8.68 11.70 -1.12
N TYR A 51 8.56 10.48 -0.63
CA TYR A 51 9.13 9.32 -1.29
C TYR A 51 8.12 8.39 -1.96
N VAL A 52 6.86 8.51 -1.63
CA VAL A 52 5.81 7.66 -2.20
C VAL A 52 4.78 8.49 -2.97
N ILE A 53 4.17 9.45 -2.34
CA ILE A 53 3.04 10.17 -2.94
C ILE A 53 3.50 11.09 -4.07
N ILE A 54 4.44 12.00 -3.80
CA ILE A 54 4.86 12.99 -4.79
C ILE A 54 5.57 12.36 -5.99
N PRO A 55 6.56 11.47 -5.81
CA PRO A 55 7.26 10.90 -6.96
C PRO A 55 6.36 10.09 -7.90
N PHE A 56 5.33 9.47 -7.37
CA PHE A 56 4.44 8.60 -8.14
C PHE A 56 3.03 9.20 -8.28
N ALA A 57 2.89 10.51 -8.07
CA ALA A 57 1.59 11.15 -8.00
C ALA A 57 0.71 10.86 -9.23
N ASP A 58 1.28 10.93 -10.43
CA ASP A 58 0.51 10.68 -11.65
C ASP A 58 0.10 9.20 -11.75
N GLU A 59 0.94 8.31 -11.26
CA GLU A 59 0.68 6.87 -11.34
C GLU A 59 -0.39 6.44 -10.33
N ILE A 60 -0.39 7.06 -9.14
CA ILE A 60 -1.29 6.67 -8.05
C ILE A 60 -2.57 7.51 -8.00
N ASP A 61 -2.70 8.52 -8.84
CA ASP A 61 -3.83 9.42 -8.85
C ASP A 61 -5.12 8.66 -9.17
N PHE A 62 -6.09 8.74 -8.28
CA PHE A 62 -7.38 8.08 -8.46
C PHE A 62 -8.04 8.49 -9.78
N ASP A 63 -7.95 9.75 -10.15
CA ASP A 63 -8.55 10.25 -11.38
C ASP A 63 -7.90 9.65 -12.63
N LYS A 64 -6.73 9.05 -12.48
CA LYS A 64 -6.00 8.39 -13.57
C LYS A 64 -5.94 6.87 -13.39
N GLY A 65 -6.82 6.33 -12.56
CA GLY A 65 -6.91 4.90 -12.33
C GLY A 65 -6.09 4.38 -11.16
N GLY A 66 -5.51 5.27 -10.35
CA GLY A 66 -4.73 4.90 -9.17
C GLY A 66 -5.58 4.76 -7.90
N TRP A 67 -4.89 4.74 -6.78
CA TRP A 67 -5.50 4.44 -5.48
C TRP A 67 -5.47 5.61 -4.49
N CYS A 68 -4.97 6.75 -4.89
CA CYS A 68 -4.86 7.91 -4.00
C CYS A 68 -5.69 9.07 -4.53
N LEU A 69 -6.66 9.50 -3.74
CA LEU A 69 -7.43 10.69 -4.05
C LEU A 69 -6.64 11.91 -3.58
N ASN A 70 -6.52 12.92 -4.46
CA ASN A 70 -5.78 14.15 -4.20
C ASN A 70 -4.30 13.92 -3.85
N PRO A 71 -3.52 13.21 -4.69
CA PRO A 71 -2.12 12.94 -4.36
C PRO A 71 -1.25 14.18 -4.25
N HIS A 72 -1.61 15.25 -4.96
CA HIS A 72 -0.90 16.53 -4.87
C HIS A 72 -1.32 17.34 -3.64
N GLY A 73 -2.33 16.90 -2.90
CA GLY A 73 -2.82 17.61 -1.74
C GLY A 73 -3.57 18.87 -2.14
N GLY A 74 -3.40 19.92 -1.35
CA GLY A 74 -4.05 21.19 -1.57
C GLY A 74 -4.91 21.59 -0.38
N LYS A 75 -5.18 22.88 -0.27
CA LYS A 75 -5.95 23.42 0.83
C LYS A 75 -7.38 22.85 0.81
N GLY A 76 -7.79 22.23 1.91
CA GLY A 76 -9.10 21.63 2.02
C GLY A 76 -9.27 20.30 1.31
N LYS A 77 -8.20 19.76 0.72
CA LYS A 77 -8.24 18.49 0.01
C LYS A 77 -7.45 17.42 0.76
N LYS A 78 -8.15 16.55 1.46
CA LYS A 78 -7.50 15.44 2.14
C LYS A 78 -7.11 14.36 1.15
N GLN A 79 -5.94 13.75 1.38
CA GLN A 79 -5.54 12.56 0.67
C GLN A 79 -6.31 11.37 1.24
N MET A 80 -7.00 10.65 0.38
CA MET A 80 -7.71 9.45 0.77
C MET A 80 -7.15 8.27 -0.02
N ILE A 81 -6.85 7.20 0.66
CA ILE A 81 -6.14 6.06 0.10
C ILE A 81 -7.04 4.83 0.14
N PHE A 82 -7.21 4.20 -1.02
CA PHE A 82 -7.99 2.96 -1.13
C PHE A 82 -7.07 1.80 -0.74
N ALA A 83 -7.30 1.25 0.44
CA ALA A 83 -6.37 0.37 1.13
C ALA A 83 -5.93 -0.84 0.31
N LYS A 84 -6.87 -1.56 -0.28
CA LYS A 84 -6.55 -2.78 -1.03
C LYS A 84 -5.64 -2.48 -2.21
N SER A 85 -6.02 -1.51 -3.02
CA SER A 85 -5.23 -1.14 -4.20
C SER A 85 -3.88 -0.58 -3.82
N ALA A 86 -3.83 0.20 -2.74
CA ALA A 86 -2.57 0.75 -2.24
C ALA A 86 -1.61 -0.36 -1.80
N CYS A 87 -2.10 -1.34 -1.08
CA CYS A 87 -1.27 -2.46 -0.63
C CYS A 87 -0.74 -3.26 -1.80
N GLU A 88 -1.57 -3.51 -2.80
CA GLU A 88 -1.13 -4.22 -4.01
C GLU A 88 -0.07 -3.43 -4.75
N TRP A 89 -0.27 -2.13 -4.91
CA TRP A 89 0.69 -1.27 -5.57
C TRP A 89 2.01 -1.22 -4.80
N MET A 90 1.96 -1.07 -3.50
CA MET A 90 3.16 -1.05 -2.66
C MET A 90 3.95 -2.34 -2.78
N GLU A 91 3.27 -3.49 -2.76
CA GLU A 91 3.93 -4.78 -2.91
C GLU A 91 4.63 -4.89 -4.27
N ASN A 92 3.98 -4.44 -5.32
CA ASN A 92 4.51 -4.54 -6.67
C ASN A 92 5.60 -3.50 -6.96
N ASN A 93 5.64 -2.42 -6.20
CA ASN A 93 6.53 -1.28 -6.48
C ASN A 93 7.50 -0.95 -5.35
N LYS A 94 7.58 -1.81 -4.35
CA LYS A 94 8.40 -1.53 -3.17
C LYS A 94 9.86 -1.29 -3.48
N ARG A 95 10.37 -1.87 -4.56
CA ARG A 95 11.77 -1.71 -4.96
C ARG A 95 12.06 -0.40 -5.67
N ARG A 96 11.01 0.32 -6.05
CA ARG A 96 11.13 1.64 -6.69
C ARG A 96 11.17 2.77 -5.67
N ILE A 97 10.94 2.46 -4.39
CA ILE A 97 10.84 3.45 -3.33
C ILE A 97 12.18 3.55 -2.60
N ASP A 98 12.60 4.79 -2.32
CA ASP A 98 13.82 5.03 -1.56
C ASP A 98 13.56 4.92 -0.06
N TRP A 99 13.59 3.69 0.43
CA TRP A 99 13.31 3.41 1.84
C TRP A 99 14.33 4.01 2.80
N LYS A 100 15.51 4.35 2.30
CA LYS A 100 16.58 4.94 3.11
C LYS A 100 16.59 6.46 3.04
N GLY A 101 15.67 7.04 2.28
CA GLY A 101 15.57 8.48 2.16
C GLY A 101 15.27 9.15 3.49
N LYS A 102 15.77 10.35 3.67
CA LYS A 102 15.63 11.13 4.90
C LYS A 102 14.79 12.37 4.64
N VAL A 103 14.10 12.81 5.69
CA VAL A 103 13.34 14.06 5.68
C VAL A 103 13.91 15.06 6.68
#